data_bf64949875b121f0c28f1f748bbd67f1
#
_entry.id   bf64949875b121f0c28f1f748bbd67f1
#
_cell.length_a   1.000
_cell.length_b   1.000
_cell.length_c   1.000
_cell.angle_alpha   90.00
_cell.angle_beta   90.00
_cell.angle_gamma   90.00
#
_symmetry.space_group_name_H-M   'P 1'
#
loop_
_entity.id
_entity.type
_entity.pdbx_description
1 polymer ?
#
loop_
_entity_poly.entity_id
_entity_poly.type
_entity_poly.pdbx_seq_one_letter_code
_entity_poly.pdbx_strand_id
1 'polypeptide(L)'
;KLKRRINKNEDEQKKDSVNLMELQVPQGPPPLRTIGLFGDLDEEKVEDVCSGLLFLRHTSRIPAPGDNPEEEIKPKPVTFYFCKQFCDIETIGLGKVMSAGTLLLAAGTKGQRRIGKHCRIMMHAVRGGHVGSIHSLENEMEETRWIQKQHIKALCEETDLTERQLKNMLNKNMDVYLSAEEAVNYGIADIIV
;
A
#
# COMPACT_ATOMS: atom_id res chain seq x y z
N LYS A 1 55.18 -33.14 -34.53
CA LYS A 1 53.94 -32.61 -35.19
C LYS A 1 52.66 -32.79 -34.34
N LEU A 2 52.60 -33.79 -33.43
CA LEU A 2 51.42 -33.99 -32.56
C LEU A 2 51.31 -33.00 -31.39
N LYS A 3 52.40 -32.57 -30.78
CA LYS A 3 52.42 -31.63 -29.66
C LYS A 3 51.95 -30.19 -30.04
N ARG A 4 52.07 -29.79 -31.31
CA ARG A 4 51.60 -28.48 -31.81
C ARG A 4 50.09 -28.44 -32.09
N ARG A 5 49.43 -29.58 -32.22
CA ARG A 5 47.96 -29.65 -32.42
C ARG A 5 47.16 -29.61 -31.12
N ILE A 6 47.73 -30.08 -30.02
CA ILE A 6 47.08 -30.08 -28.71
C ILE A 6 46.99 -28.66 -28.13
N ASN A 7 48.04 -27.83 -28.26
CA ASN A 7 48.04 -26.45 -27.78
C ASN A 7 47.14 -25.50 -28.58
N LYS A 8 46.76 -25.84 -29.82
CA LYS A 8 45.84 -24.99 -30.60
C LYS A 8 44.39 -25.20 -30.19
N ASN A 9 44.04 -26.40 -29.70
CA ASN A 9 42.67 -26.67 -29.24
C ASN A 9 42.38 -26.13 -27.83
N GLU A 10 43.41 -25.95 -27.00
CA GLU A 10 43.23 -25.32 -25.66
C GLU A 10 43.08 -23.80 -25.74
N ASP A 11 43.71 -23.15 -26.73
CA ASP A 11 43.55 -21.71 -26.96
C ASP A 11 42.21 -21.33 -27.68
N GLU A 12 41.66 -22.22 -28.47
CA GLU A 12 40.31 -22.01 -29.07
C GLU A 12 39.18 -22.28 -28.08
N GLN A 13 39.31 -23.22 -27.13
CA GLN A 13 38.32 -23.45 -26.09
C GLN A 13 38.27 -22.37 -25.01
N LYS A 14 39.32 -21.53 -24.88
CA LYS A 14 39.32 -20.38 -23.99
C LYS A 14 38.59 -19.14 -24.55
N LYS A 15 38.22 -19.14 -25.84
CA LYS A 15 37.54 -18.00 -26.47
C LYS A 15 36.03 -18.07 -26.43
N ASP A 16 35.46 -19.23 -26.10
CA ASP A 16 34.03 -19.44 -26.03
C ASP A 16 33.47 -19.61 -24.59
N SER A 17 34.26 -19.27 -23.57
CA SER A 17 33.69 -19.03 -22.25
C SER A 17 32.97 -17.70 -22.30
N VAL A 18 31.73 -17.74 -22.73
CA VAL A 18 30.75 -16.65 -22.54
C VAL A 18 30.84 -16.30 -21.06
N ASN A 19 31.35 -15.12 -20.78
CA ASN A 19 31.44 -14.57 -19.44
C ASN A 19 29.97 -14.33 -18.98
N LEU A 20 29.38 -15.32 -18.33
CA LEU A 20 28.02 -15.27 -17.76
C LEU A 20 27.84 -14.12 -16.76
N MET A 21 28.92 -13.41 -16.41
CA MET A 21 28.90 -12.22 -15.56
C MET A 21 28.60 -10.91 -16.32
N GLU A 22 28.57 -10.91 -17.65
CA GLU A 22 28.22 -9.73 -18.47
C GLU A 22 26.83 -9.80 -19.11
N LEU A 23 25.92 -10.62 -18.59
CA LEU A 23 24.51 -10.36 -18.79
C LEU A 23 24.20 -9.06 -18.05
N GLN A 24 24.36 -7.93 -18.76
CA GLN A 24 23.89 -6.62 -18.32
C GLN A 24 22.43 -6.78 -17.97
N VAL A 25 22.17 -6.80 -16.66
CA VAL A 25 20.81 -6.62 -16.15
C VAL A 25 20.29 -5.35 -16.82
N PRO A 26 19.12 -5.38 -17.51
CA PRO A 26 18.61 -4.20 -18.19
C PRO A 26 18.60 -3.05 -17.18
N GLN A 27 19.34 -1.98 -17.48
CA GLN A 27 19.26 -0.73 -16.74
C GLN A 27 17.93 -0.05 -17.16
N GLY A 28 16.83 -0.70 -16.81
CA GLY A 28 15.52 -0.07 -16.87
C GLY A 28 15.34 0.90 -15.70
N PRO A 29 14.40 1.82 -15.78
CA PRO A 29 14.02 2.61 -14.63
C PRO A 29 13.68 1.66 -13.47
N PRO A 30 13.95 2.06 -12.22
CA PRO A 30 13.69 1.20 -11.06
C PRO A 30 12.24 0.70 -11.14
N PRO A 31 11.98 -0.57 -10.84
CA PRO A 31 10.65 -1.14 -10.97
C PRO A 31 9.67 -0.29 -10.17
N LEU A 32 8.55 0.07 -10.78
CA LEU A 32 7.51 0.86 -10.15
C LEU A 32 7.00 0.11 -8.91
N ARG A 33 7.17 0.71 -7.73
CA ARG A 33 6.78 0.14 -6.45
C ARG A 33 5.49 0.80 -5.97
N THR A 34 4.51 0.84 -6.85
CA THR A 34 3.23 1.52 -6.61
C THR A 34 2.08 0.56 -6.94
N ILE A 35 1.10 0.50 -6.06
CA ILE A 35 -0.16 -0.21 -6.29
C ILE A 35 -1.25 0.85 -6.45
N GLY A 36 -1.95 0.82 -7.57
CA GLY A 36 -3.11 1.67 -7.83
C GLY A 36 -4.41 0.99 -7.41
N LEU A 37 -5.26 1.69 -6.65
CA LEU A 37 -6.61 1.26 -6.32
C LEU A 37 -7.62 2.17 -7.00
N PHE A 38 -8.51 1.57 -7.78
CA PHE A 38 -9.54 2.27 -8.54
C PHE A 38 -10.90 1.59 -8.36
N GLY A 39 -11.95 2.40 -8.18
CA GLY A 39 -13.32 1.94 -7.99
C GLY A 39 -13.59 1.40 -6.57
N ASP A 40 -14.62 0.58 -6.46
CA ASP A 40 -15.03 0.01 -5.17
C ASP A 40 -14.05 -1.07 -4.71
N LEU A 41 -13.90 -1.18 -3.39
CA LEU A 41 -13.10 -2.24 -2.77
C LEU A 41 -13.99 -3.48 -2.59
N ASP A 42 -13.68 -4.53 -3.32
CA ASP A 42 -14.27 -5.86 -3.21
C ASP A 42 -13.21 -6.88 -2.74
N GLU A 43 -13.61 -8.12 -2.51
CA GLU A 43 -12.72 -9.18 -2.02
C GLU A 43 -11.56 -9.45 -2.99
N GLU A 44 -11.83 -9.47 -4.30
CA GLU A 44 -10.84 -9.71 -5.36
C GLU A 44 -9.75 -8.62 -5.34
N LYS A 45 -10.14 -7.35 -5.26
CA LYS A 45 -9.18 -6.22 -5.17
C LYS A 45 -8.37 -6.25 -3.89
N VAL A 46 -8.97 -6.64 -2.76
CA VAL A 46 -8.24 -6.79 -1.50
C VAL A 46 -7.19 -7.89 -1.60
N GLU A 47 -7.53 -9.03 -2.24
CA GLU A 47 -6.60 -10.13 -2.49
C GLU A 47 -5.46 -9.69 -3.40
N ASP A 48 -5.74 -9.01 -4.51
CA ASP A 48 -4.74 -8.47 -5.43
C ASP A 48 -3.78 -7.50 -4.73
N VAL A 49 -4.32 -6.61 -3.90
CA VAL A 49 -3.52 -5.67 -3.11
C VAL A 49 -2.62 -6.40 -2.14
N CYS A 50 -3.15 -7.37 -1.38
CA CYS A 50 -2.36 -8.15 -0.43
C CYS A 50 -1.24 -8.91 -1.14
N SER A 51 -1.55 -9.54 -2.26
CA SER A 51 -0.59 -10.27 -3.10
C SER A 51 0.49 -9.36 -3.66
N GLY A 52 0.09 -8.18 -4.17
CA GLY A 52 1.01 -7.15 -4.64
C GLY A 52 1.95 -6.63 -3.55
N LEU A 53 1.43 -6.43 -2.34
CA LEU A 53 2.22 -6.01 -1.17
C LEU A 53 3.24 -7.05 -0.76
N LEU A 54 2.84 -8.32 -0.70
CA LEU A 54 3.74 -9.42 -0.38
C LEU A 54 4.86 -9.54 -1.41
N PHE A 55 4.53 -9.40 -2.70
CA PHE A 55 5.51 -9.37 -3.79
C PHE A 55 6.49 -8.20 -3.66
N LEU A 56 5.98 -6.97 -3.47
CA LEU A 56 6.81 -5.79 -3.30
C LEU A 56 7.70 -5.88 -2.05
N ARG A 57 7.18 -6.43 -0.96
CA ARG A 57 7.96 -6.70 0.27
C ARG A 57 9.09 -7.70 0.01
N HIS A 58 8.81 -8.77 -0.70
CA HIS A 58 9.82 -9.78 -1.03
C HIS A 58 10.92 -9.18 -1.89
N THR A 59 10.57 -8.46 -2.94
CA THR A 59 11.53 -7.84 -3.87
C THR A 59 12.30 -6.67 -3.24
N SER A 60 11.81 -6.04 -2.16
CA SER A 60 12.55 -4.97 -1.47
C SER A 60 13.78 -5.45 -0.68
N ARG A 61 13.88 -6.76 -0.45
CA ARG A 61 15.00 -7.39 0.26
C ARG A 61 16.09 -7.92 -0.66
N ILE A 62 15.90 -7.81 -1.98
CA ILE A 62 16.90 -8.24 -2.96
C ILE A 62 17.85 -7.07 -3.18
N PRO A 63 19.18 -7.24 -2.92
CA PRO A 63 20.15 -6.20 -3.20
C PRO A 63 20.11 -5.80 -4.67
N ALA A 64 20.23 -4.51 -4.97
CA ALA A 64 20.39 -4.07 -6.34
C ALA A 64 21.80 -4.42 -6.83
N PRO A 65 22.00 -4.66 -8.13
CA PRO A 65 23.32 -4.83 -8.69
C PRO A 65 24.20 -3.59 -8.40
N GLY A 66 25.27 -3.78 -7.65
CA GLY A 66 26.17 -2.71 -7.22
C GLY A 66 26.04 -2.27 -5.77
N ASP A 67 25.04 -2.78 -5.02
CA ASP A 67 24.95 -2.56 -3.58
C ASP A 67 26.08 -3.31 -2.86
N ASN A 68 26.68 -2.67 -1.86
CA ASN A 68 27.73 -3.30 -1.06
C ASN A 68 27.11 -4.41 -0.18
N PRO A 69 27.56 -5.68 -0.26
CA PRO A 69 26.97 -6.78 0.51
C PRO A 69 27.12 -6.63 2.04
N GLU A 70 27.96 -5.71 2.51
CA GLU A 70 28.17 -5.41 3.94
C GLU A 70 27.28 -4.27 4.45
N GLU A 71 26.58 -3.54 3.58
CA GLU A 71 25.61 -2.52 4.02
C GLU A 71 24.28 -3.17 4.39
N GLU A 72 23.76 -2.78 5.55
CA GLU A 72 22.42 -3.17 5.98
C GLU A 72 21.39 -2.69 4.95
N ILE A 73 20.74 -3.64 4.26
CA ILE A 73 19.76 -3.35 3.22
C ILE A 73 18.57 -2.65 3.87
N LYS A 74 18.53 -1.32 3.76
CA LYS A 74 17.35 -0.57 4.16
C LYS A 74 16.21 -0.89 3.18
N PRO A 75 15.06 -1.40 3.67
CA PRO A 75 13.94 -1.71 2.80
C PRO A 75 13.49 -0.45 2.07
N LYS A 76 13.39 -0.52 0.73
CA LYS A 76 12.89 0.59 -0.08
C LYS A 76 11.40 0.81 0.23
N PRO A 77 10.93 2.05 0.33
CA PRO A 77 9.54 2.33 0.65
C PRO A 77 8.59 1.71 -0.38
N VAL A 78 7.54 1.10 0.10
CA VAL A 78 6.42 0.58 -0.69
C VAL A 78 5.23 1.48 -0.48
N THR A 79 4.64 1.97 -1.56
CA THR A 79 3.49 2.87 -1.47
C THR A 79 2.21 2.05 -1.33
N PHE A 80 2.04 1.30 -0.26
CA PHE A 80 0.76 0.70 0.12
C PHE A 80 0.70 0.11 1.54
N TYR A 81 -0.53 -0.05 2.06
CA TYR A 81 -0.87 -0.36 3.45
C TYR A 81 -0.93 -1.83 3.81
N PHE A 82 -0.42 -2.17 4.92
CA PHE A 82 -0.72 -3.14 5.98
C PHE A 82 0.51 -3.52 6.82
N CYS A 83 1.66 -2.92 6.60
CA CYS A 83 2.87 -3.28 7.33
C CYS A 83 3.69 -2.07 7.78
N LYS A 84 3.03 -1.15 8.52
CA LYS A 84 3.65 0.06 9.11
C LYS A 84 4.89 -0.24 9.96
N GLN A 85 5.08 -1.49 10.33
CA GLN A 85 6.14 -1.95 11.21
C GLN A 85 7.49 -2.21 10.50
N PHE A 86 7.51 -2.23 9.16
CA PHE A 86 8.68 -2.67 8.40
C PHE A 86 9.12 -1.76 7.25
N CYS A 87 8.33 -0.79 6.84
CA CYS A 87 8.68 0.18 5.79
C CYS A 87 7.76 1.41 5.84
N ASP A 88 8.27 2.55 5.39
CA ASP A 88 7.45 3.73 5.17
C ASP A 88 6.51 3.53 3.98
N ILE A 89 5.29 4.04 4.16
CA ILE A 89 4.23 3.92 3.16
C ILE A 89 3.73 5.32 2.80
N GLU A 90 3.97 5.73 1.56
CA GLU A 90 3.36 6.93 1.00
C GLU A 90 1.96 6.61 0.51
N THR A 91 0.98 7.46 0.83
CA THR A 91 -0.37 7.37 0.30
C THR A 91 -0.75 8.62 -0.46
N ILE A 92 -1.49 8.44 -1.55
CA ILE A 92 -1.96 9.54 -2.38
C ILE A 92 -3.46 9.36 -2.66
N GLY A 93 -4.28 10.28 -2.17
CA GLY A 93 -5.70 10.36 -2.48
C GLY A 93 -5.95 11.31 -3.66
N LEU A 94 -6.56 10.81 -4.74
CA LEU A 94 -6.89 11.59 -5.93
C LEU A 94 -8.38 11.47 -6.27
N GLY A 95 -9.00 12.57 -6.70
CA GLY A 95 -10.39 12.61 -7.12
C GLY A 95 -11.37 12.41 -5.96
N LYS A 96 -11.74 11.18 -5.65
CA LYS A 96 -12.66 10.83 -4.55
C LYS A 96 -12.07 9.73 -3.69
N VAL A 97 -11.98 9.97 -2.38
CA VAL A 97 -11.56 9.00 -1.36
C VAL A 97 -12.70 8.86 -0.37
N MET A 98 -13.40 7.75 -0.44
CA MET A 98 -14.66 7.56 0.27
C MET A 98 -14.65 6.35 1.19
N SER A 99 -15.43 6.43 2.30
CA SER A 99 -15.68 5.31 3.22
C SER A 99 -14.38 4.69 3.74
N ALA A 100 -14.15 3.40 3.58
CA ALA A 100 -12.93 2.70 3.96
C ALA A 100 -11.66 3.30 3.32
N GLY A 101 -11.79 3.90 2.13
CA GLY A 101 -10.68 4.61 1.46
C GLY A 101 -10.11 5.76 2.29
N THR A 102 -10.93 6.41 3.13
CA THR A 102 -10.46 7.46 4.05
C THR A 102 -9.48 6.90 5.09
N LEU A 103 -9.79 5.75 5.66
CA LEU A 103 -8.88 5.07 6.58
C LEU A 103 -7.61 4.60 5.87
N LEU A 104 -7.73 4.09 4.65
CA LEU A 104 -6.57 3.70 3.83
C LEU A 104 -5.64 4.90 3.57
N LEU A 105 -6.17 6.06 3.22
CA LEU A 105 -5.37 7.28 3.06
C LEU A 105 -4.70 7.68 4.38
N ALA A 106 -5.46 7.69 5.48
CA ALA A 106 -4.98 8.13 6.78
C ALA A 106 -3.93 7.19 7.40
N ALA A 107 -4.01 5.89 7.13
CA ALA A 107 -3.09 4.91 7.66
C ALA A 107 -1.68 4.95 7.05
N GLY A 108 -1.34 5.87 6.12
CA GLY A 108 0.01 6.16 5.60
C GLY A 108 1.00 6.57 6.69
N THR A 109 2.29 6.48 6.37
CA THR A 109 3.33 7.03 7.23
C THR A 109 3.08 8.52 7.41
N LYS A 110 2.94 8.97 8.65
CA LYS A 110 2.72 10.38 8.95
C LYS A 110 3.82 11.24 8.33
N GLY A 111 3.43 12.33 7.68
CA GLY A 111 4.32 13.18 6.87
C GLY A 111 4.43 12.76 5.39
N GLN A 112 3.90 11.59 5.01
CA GLN A 112 3.95 11.07 3.64
C GLN A 112 2.57 10.80 3.03
N ARG A 113 1.49 11.25 3.71
CA ARG A 113 0.11 11.10 3.22
C ARG A 113 -0.27 12.32 2.40
N ARG A 114 -0.53 12.12 1.12
CA ARG A 114 -0.80 13.19 0.15
C ARG A 114 -2.24 13.17 -0.30
N ILE A 115 -2.78 14.34 -0.57
CA ILE A 115 -4.13 14.50 -1.11
C ILE A 115 -4.13 15.52 -2.24
N GLY A 116 -4.75 15.18 -3.36
CA GLY A 116 -4.92 16.11 -4.48
C GLY A 116 -5.79 17.31 -4.09
N LYS A 117 -5.42 18.51 -4.51
CA LYS A 117 -6.11 19.78 -4.18
C LYS A 117 -7.64 19.73 -4.39
N HIS A 118 -8.10 19.00 -5.40
CA HIS A 118 -9.53 18.87 -5.72
C HIS A 118 -10.11 17.51 -5.28
N CYS A 119 -9.37 16.75 -4.50
CA CYS A 119 -9.87 15.49 -3.95
C CYS A 119 -10.97 15.74 -2.94
N ARG A 120 -11.98 14.86 -2.94
CA ARG A 120 -13.09 14.90 -2.01
C ARG A 120 -13.07 13.67 -1.13
N ILE A 121 -13.00 13.88 0.18
CA ILE A 121 -13.15 12.82 1.19
C ILE A 121 -14.62 12.65 1.52
N MET A 122 -15.08 11.42 1.74
CA MET A 122 -16.39 11.16 2.30
C MET A 122 -16.32 10.08 3.38
N MET A 123 -16.91 10.39 4.51
CA MET A 123 -17.05 9.47 5.64
C MET A 123 -18.52 9.25 5.96
N HIS A 124 -18.87 8.03 6.33
CA HIS A 124 -20.21 7.65 6.78
C HIS A 124 -20.13 6.51 7.81
N ALA A 125 -21.24 6.29 8.53
CA ALA A 125 -21.38 5.12 9.39
C ALA A 125 -21.34 3.82 8.56
N VAL A 126 -20.90 2.74 9.17
CA VAL A 126 -20.96 1.41 8.52
C VAL A 126 -22.40 1.13 8.10
N ARG A 127 -22.57 0.72 6.87
CA ARG A 127 -23.85 0.34 6.27
C ARG A 127 -23.84 -1.15 6.02
N GLY A 128 -24.92 -1.80 6.37
CA GLY A 128 -25.13 -3.22 6.13
C GLY A 128 -26.61 -3.48 5.86
N GLY A 129 -26.90 -4.63 5.31
CA GLY A 129 -28.24 -5.14 5.12
C GLY A 129 -28.20 -6.66 5.17
N HIS A 130 -29.15 -7.25 5.89
CA HIS A 130 -29.25 -8.70 6.01
C HIS A 130 -30.72 -9.13 5.95
N VAL A 131 -30.97 -10.27 5.36
CA VAL A 131 -32.28 -10.91 5.31
C VAL A 131 -32.15 -12.30 5.93
N GLY A 132 -32.88 -12.55 7.01
CA GLY A 132 -32.79 -13.82 7.71
C GLY A 132 -33.75 -13.92 8.87
N SER A 133 -33.52 -14.92 9.75
CA SER A 133 -34.27 -15.06 11.00
C SER A 133 -33.95 -13.92 11.98
N ILE A 134 -34.78 -13.70 12.99
CA ILE A 134 -34.56 -12.67 14.02
C ILE A 134 -33.16 -12.84 14.65
N HIS A 135 -32.77 -14.05 15.01
CA HIS A 135 -31.44 -14.30 15.59
C HIS A 135 -30.29 -13.98 14.63
N SER A 136 -30.48 -14.25 13.33
CA SER A 136 -29.49 -13.90 12.32
C SER A 136 -29.36 -12.38 12.17
N LEU A 137 -30.47 -11.64 12.22
CA LEU A 137 -30.47 -10.18 12.18
C LEU A 137 -29.82 -9.55 13.41
N GLU A 138 -30.06 -10.13 14.60
CA GLU A 138 -29.44 -9.67 15.84
C GLU A 138 -27.92 -9.85 15.80
N ASN A 139 -27.43 -11.03 15.39
CA ASN A 139 -26.01 -11.31 15.25
C ASN A 139 -25.34 -10.35 14.25
N GLU A 140 -25.96 -10.12 13.10
CA GLU A 140 -25.43 -9.19 12.07
C GLU A 140 -25.39 -7.75 12.59
N MET A 141 -26.39 -7.36 13.38
CA MET A 141 -26.41 -6.03 13.98
C MET A 141 -25.28 -5.85 15.02
N GLU A 142 -25.00 -6.88 15.83
CA GLU A 142 -23.90 -6.87 16.81
C GLU A 142 -22.55 -6.75 16.08
N GLU A 143 -22.33 -7.53 15.03
CA GLU A 143 -21.12 -7.48 14.23
C GLU A 143 -20.95 -6.11 13.56
N THR A 144 -21.99 -5.56 12.94
CA THR A 144 -21.97 -4.23 12.34
C THR A 144 -21.61 -3.14 13.36
N ARG A 145 -22.12 -3.24 14.60
CA ARG A 145 -21.76 -2.32 15.68
C ARG A 145 -20.29 -2.48 16.10
N TRP A 146 -19.80 -3.71 16.13
CA TRP A 146 -18.40 -3.97 16.44
C TRP A 146 -17.48 -3.38 15.37
N ILE A 147 -17.77 -3.63 14.09
CA ILE A 147 -17.03 -3.06 12.95
C ILE A 147 -17.02 -1.53 13.02
N GLN A 148 -18.18 -0.90 13.27
CA GLN A 148 -18.27 0.56 13.44
C GLN A 148 -17.36 1.06 14.56
N LYS A 149 -17.31 0.36 15.68
CA LYS A 149 -16.45 0.72 16.82
C LYS A 149 -14.96 0.58 16.46
N GLN A 150 -14.56 -0.50 15.75
CA GLN A 150 -13.18 -0.68 15.32
C GLN A 150 -12.78 0.37 14.28
N HIS A 151 -13.66 0.71 13.34
CA HIS A 151 -13.42 1.75 12.35
C HIS A 151 -13.17 3.13 12.99
N ILE A 152 -14.00 3.51 13.96
CA ILE A 152 -13.79 4.74 14.74
C ILE A 152 -12.46 4.71 15.48
N LYS A 153 -12.13 3.59 16.13
CA LYS A 153 -10.87 3.43 16.85
C LYS A 153 -9.66 3.59 15.90
N ALA A 154 -9.67 2.92 14.77
CA ALA A 154 -8.62 3.00 13.77
C ALA A 154 -8.45 4.44 13.23
N LEU A 155 -9.55 5.15 12.95
CA LEU A 155 -9.50 6.56 12.53
C LEU A 155 -8.90 7.46 13.63
N CYS A 156 -9.21 7.21 14.92
CA CYS A 156 -8.58 7.96 16.03
C CYS A 156 -7.08 7.71 16.13
N GLU A 157 -6.62 6.51 15.83
CA GLU A 157 -5.20 6.15 15.88
C GLU A 157 -4.41 6.78 14.73
N GLU A 158 -5.05 6.94 13.56
CA GLU A 158 -4.39 7.39 12.33
C GLU A 158 -4.59 8.88 12.02
N THR A 159 -5.53 9.56 12.68
CA THR A 159 -5.86 10.97 12.45
C THR A 159 -5.78 11.80 13.73
N ASP A 160 -6.03 13.10 13.63
CA ASP A 160 -6.15 13.99 14.79
C ASP A 160 -7.60 14.11 15.29
N LEU A 161 -8.52 13.30 14.75
CA LEU A 161 -9.92 13.27 15.14
C LEU A 161 -10.11 12.49 16.45
N THR A 162 -10.82 13.10 17.37
CA THR A 162 -11.23 12.41 18.61
C THR A 162 -12.43 11.50 18.38
N GLU A 163 -12.58 10.48 19.22
CA GLU A 163 -13.74 9.57 19.20
C GLU A 163 -15.07 10.33 19.25
N ARG A 164 -15.15 11.42 20.04
CA ARG A 164 -16.34 12.25 20.15
C ARG A 164 -16.66 12.97 18.81
N GLN A 165 -15.65 13.50 18.14
CA GLN A 165 -15.83 14.14 16.84
C GLN A 165 -16.30 13.14 15.78
N LEU A 166 -15.65 11.97 15.71
CA LEU A 166 -16.03 10.90 14.79
C LEU A 166 -17.46 10.39 15.06
N LYS A 167 -17.82 10.14 16.32
CA LYS A 167 -19.19 9.76 16.67
C LYS A 167 -20.19 10.83 16.25
N ASN A 168 -19.91 12.11 16.46
CA ASN A 168 -20.79 13.19 16.05
C ASN A 168 -20.92 13.30 14.51
N MET A 169 -19.84 13.06 13.77
CA MET A 169 -19.86 13.04 12.31
C MET A 169 -20.65 11.84 11.77
N LEU A 170 -20.40 10.65 12.31
CA LEU A 170 -20.94 9.40 11.76
C LEU A 170 -22.38 9.08 12.26
N ASN A 171 -22.81 9.60 13.40
CA ASN A 171 -24.15 9.30 13.97
C ASN A 171 -25.30 10.10 13.32
N LYS A 172 -25.01 11.01 12.40
CA LYS A 172 -26.04 11.89 11.79
C LYS A 172 -26.83 11.25 10.64
N ASN A 173 -26.64 9.96 10.34
CA ASN A 173 -27.22 9.26 9.18
C ASN A 173 -27.01 10.01 7.84
N MET A 174 -25.99 10.85 7.77
CA MET A 174 -25.63 11.65 6.60
C MET A 174 -24.15 11.42 6.26
N ASP A 175 -23.86 11.45 4.98
CA ASP A 175 -22.49 11.41 4.50
C ASP A 175 -21.79 12.75 4.82
N VAL A 176 -20.61 12.67 5.42
CA VAL A 176 -19.78 13.83 5.75
C VAL A 176 -18.73 14.00 4.66
N TYR A 177 -18.78 15.11 3.95
CA TYR A 177 -17.83 15.43 2.89
C TYR A 177 -16.82 16.46 3.36
N LEU A 178 -15.52 16.18 3.13
CA LEU A 178 -14.42 17.07 3.47
C LEU A 178 -13.67 17.48 2.21
N SER A 179 -13.16 18.72 2.22
CA SER A 179 -12.18 19.20 1.24
C SER A 179 -10.79 18.67 1.54
N ALA A 180 -9.82 18.92 0.65
CA ALA A 180 -8.43 18.58 0.88
C ALA A 180 -7.85 19.31 2.10
N GLU A 181 -8.20 20.58 2.28
CA GLU A 181 -7.78 21.40 3.42
C GLU A 181 -8.35 20.87 4.75
N GLU A 182 -9.64 20.50 4.76
CA GLU A 182 -10.27 19.90 5.94
C GLU A 182 -9.64 18.54 6.27
N ALA A 183 -9.31 17.73 5.24
CA ALA A 183 -8.65 16.45 5.43
C ALA A 183 -7.26 16.62 6.08
N VAL A 184 -6.49 17.61 5.68
CA VAL A 184 -5.20 17.93 6.31
C VAL A 184 -5.41 18.47 7.73
N ASN A 185 -6.38 19.35 7.95
CA ASN A 185 -6.68 19.88 9.28
C ASN A 185 -7.12 18.82 10.29
N TYR A 186 -7.74 17.74 9.82
CA TYR A 186 -8.11 16.59 10.65
C TYR A 186 -7.04 15.49 10.71
N GLY A 187 -5.88 15.71 10.12
CA GLY A 187 -4.78 14.73 10.10
C GLY A 187 -5.09 13.46 9.30
N ILE A 188 -6.04 13.51 8.35
CA ILE A 188 -6.32 12.42 7.41
C ILE A 188 -5.23 12.35 6.34
N ALA A 189 -4.69 13.49 5.93
CA ALA A 189 -3.55 13.64 5.05
C ALA A 189 -2.58 14.68 5.63
N ASP A 190 -1.38 14.77 5.07
CA ASP A 190 -0.33 15.68 5.54
C ASP A 190 -0.03 16.78 4.53
N ILE A 191 -0.12 16.46 3.23
CA ILE A 191 0.34 17.35 2.15
C ILE A 191 -0.73 17.44 1.05
N ILE A 192 -1.09 18.66 0.64
CA ILE A 192 -1.91 18.89 -0.56
C ILE A 192 -1.00 18.99 -1.78
N VAL A 193 -1.32 18.23 -2.84
CA VAL A 193 -0.60 18.18 -4.12
C VAL A 193 -1.48 18.57 -5.29
#